data_9de760b1778fae4ec9cc41032223e306
#
_entry.id   9de760b1778fae4ec9cc41032223e306
#
_cell.length_a   1.000
_cell.length_b   1.000
_cell.length_c   1.000
_cell.angle_alpha   90.00
_cell.angle_beta   90.00
_cell.angle_gamma   90.00
#
_symmetry.space_group_name_H-M   'P 1'
#
loop_
_entity.id
_entity.type
_entity.pdbx_description
1 polymer ?
#
loop_
_entity_poly.entity_id
_entity_poly.type
_entity_poly.pdbx_seq_one_letter_code
_entity_poly.pdbx_strand_id
1 'polypeptide(L)'
;QQIAQARRAVMEEGRSMTDVLVGGWYDSTWIERSWRRCLAEGLRPEQPVAFDVLPAQQVRRVDEANHQLVVAARPVLEQLGRAIASTRYFAILTNQDGVVVDAHGPIDRADRRAALITRIGVDLSERSVGTTAIGAALTERQPVWLHRGEHFFQDTSCYSCAGAPLFGPDGDCVGMLDLTGI
;
A
#
# COMPACT_ATOMS: atom_id res chain seq x y z
N GLN A 1 18.19 5.94 10.82
CA GLN A 1 18.88 5.15 11.86
C GLN A 1 17.87 4.51 12.82
N GLN A 2 16.91 5.25 13.36
CA GLN A 2 15.88 4.74 14.30
C GLN A 2 15.00 3.64 13.71
N ILE A 3 14.50 3.80 12.47
CA ILE A 3 13.66 2.77 11.83
C ILE A 3 14.41 1.45 11.60
N ALA A 4 15.70 1.50 11.31
CA ALA A 4 16.52 0.29 11.17
C ALA A 4 16.67 -0.45 12.51
N GLN A 5 16.79 0.28 13.62
CA GLN A 5 16.81 -0.31 14.97
C GLN A 5 15.45 -0.91 15.32
N ALA A 6 14.34 -0.20 15.02
CA ALA A 6 12.99 -0.71 15.23
C ALA A 6 12.73 -1.99 14.42
N ARG A 7 13.15 -2.03 13.15
CA ARG A 7 13.05 -3.24 12.33
C ARG A 7 13.79 -4.42 12.93
N ARG A 8 15.04 -4.22 13.36
CA ARG A 8 15.81 -5.27 14.04
C ARG A 8 15.11 -5.76 15.29
N ALA A 9 14.69 -4.84 16.15
CA ALA A 9 13.99 -5.19 17.40
C ALA A 9 12.74 -6.05 17.13
N VAL A 10 11.90 -5.67 16.17
CA VAL A 10 10.65 -6.39 15.89
C VAL A 10 10.89 -7.67 15.10
N MET A 11 11.69 -7.61 14.02
CA MET A 11 11.81 -8.69 13.06
C MET A 11 12.81 -9.77 13.46
N GLU A 12 13.89 -9.40 14.16
CA GLU A 12 14.97 -10.33 14.55
C GLU A 12 14.91 -10.70 16.03
N GLU A 13 14.61 -9.74 16.91
CA GLU A 13 14.67 -9.91 18.36
C GLU A 13 13.30 -10.17 19.01
N GLY A 14 12.20 -10.04 18.27
CA GLY A 14 10.82 -10.21 18.77
C GLY A 14 10.38 -9.16 19.82
N ARG A 15 11.12 -8.07 19.95
CA ARG A 15 10.86 -6.97 20.89
C ARG A 15 9.87 -5.97 20.29
N SER A 16 9.34 -5.08 21.14
CA SER A 16 8.47 -4.00 20.66
C SER A 16 9.27 -2.86 20.03
N MET A 17 8.70 -2.24 18.99
CA MET A 17 9.23 -1.02 18.40
C MET A 17 9.33 0.11 19.44
N THR A 18 8.39 0.18 20.38
CA THR A 18 8.35 1.19 21.44
C THR A 18 9.53 1.09 22.42
N ASP A 19 10.20 -0.06 22.50
CA ASP A 19 11.39 -0.23 23.34
C ASP A 19 12.61 0.52 22.78
N VAL A 20 12.58 0.90 21.52
CA VAL A 20 13.71 1.45 20.77
C VAL A 20 13.44 2.86 20.25
N LEU A 21 12.17 3.20 19.98
CA LEU A 21 11.77 4.52 19.52
C LEU A 21 11.44 5.40 20.75
N VAL A 22 12.38 6.24 21.12
CA VAL A 22 12.20 7.22 22.18
C VAL A 22 11.63 8.52 21.59
N GLY A 23 10.42 8.86 22.02
CA GLY A 23 9.77 10.13 21.70
C GLY A 23 8.74 10.02 20.58
N GLY A 24 7.50 10.35 20.91
CA GLY A 24 6.28 10.21 20.11
C GLY A 24 6.27 10.91 18.77
N TRP A 25 6.81 10.25 17.79
CA TRP A 25 6.84 10.69 16.41
C TRP A 25 5.56 10.36 15.63
N TYR A 26 4.53 9.99 16.21
CA TYR A 26 3.20 9.61 15.77
C TYR A 26 2.84 8.17 16.10
N ASP A 27 1.56 7.87 16.05
CA ASP A 27 1.04 6.54 16.30
C ASP A 27 1.51 5.55 15.22
N SER A 28 2.75 5.07 15.38
CA SER A 28 3.39 4.08 14.50
C SER A 28 3.14 2.65 14.95
N THR A 29 2.32 2.45 15.97
CA THR A 29 2.03 1.11 16.51
C THR A 29 1.39 0.18 15.47
N TRP A 30 0.66 0.74 14.52
CA TRP A 30 0.10 -0.02 13.40
C TRP A 30 1.19 -0.60 12.48
N ILE A 31 2.35 0.06 12.34
CA ILE A 31 3.49 -0.45 11.54
C ILE A 31 4.01 -1.74 12.18
N GLU A 32 4.22 -1.74 13.49
CA GLU A 32 4.63 -2.94 14.21
C GLU A 32 3.59 -4.05 14.08
N ARG A 33 2.30 -3.75 14.22
CA ARG A 33 1.23 -4.74 14.02
C ARG A 33 1.27 -5.33 12.61
N SER A 34 1.45 -4.49 11.59
CA SER A 34 1.57 -4.93 10.20
C SER A 34 2.80 -5.82 9.99
N TRP A 35 3.97 -5.42 10.49
CA TRP A 35 5.18 -6.26 10.41
C TRP A 35 4.98 -7.63 11.07
N ARG A 36 4.35 -7.67 12.25
CA ARG A 36 4.07 -8.93 12.94
C ARG A 36 3.09 -9.82 12.18
N ARG A 37 2.07 -9.24 11.52
CA ARG A 37 1.18 -10.00 10.63
C ARG A 37 1.97 -10.61 9.47
N CYS A 38 2.81 -9.83 8.81
CA CYS A 38 3.66 -10.32 7.72
C CYS A 38 4.57 -11.49 8.17
N LEU A 39 5.21 -11.36 9.33
CA LEU A 39 6.03 -12.44 9.89
C LEU A 39 5.20 -13.68 10.23
N ALA A 40 3.99 -13.52 10.77
CA ALA A 40 3.09 -14.62 11.10
C ALA A 40 2.60 -15.37 9.85
N GLU A 41 2.48 -14.68 8.70
CA GLU A 41 2.19 -15.27 7.39
C GLU A 41 3.42 -15.95 6.76
N GLY A 42 4.57 -15.94 7.43
CA GLY A 42 5.81 -16.55 6.96
C GLY A 42 6.59 -15.72 5.95
N LEU A 43 6.23 -14.44 5.78
CA LEU A 43 6.98 -13.54 4.92
C LEU A 43 8.34 -13.18 5.55
N ARG A 44 9.33 -12.92 4.71
CA ARG A 44 10.66 -12.48 5.12
C ARG A 44 11.05 -11.18 4.41
N PRO A 45 11.63 -10.20 5.12
CA PRO A 45 11.92 -8.88 4.56
C PRO A 45 12.83 -8.86 3.32
N GLU A 46 13.67 -9.89 3.18
CA GLU A 46 14.65 -10.02 2.10
C GLU A 46 14.09 -10.71 0.84
N GLN A 47 12.88 -11.24 0.92
CA GLN A 47 12.25 -11.89 -0.23
C GLN A 47 11.96 -10.87 -1.33
N PRO A 48 12.16 -11.24 -2.60
CA PRO A 48 11.72 -10.42 -3.72
C PRO A 48 10.18 -10.38 -3.78
N VAL A 49 9.63 -9.22 -4.12
CA VAL A 49 8.18 -9.05 -4.33
C VAL A 49 7.85 -9.30 -5.78
N ALA A 50 6.91 -10.22 -6.04
CA ALA A 50 6.56 -10.63 -7.40
C ALA A 50 5.60 -9.66 -8.11
N PHE A 51 4.74 -8.93 -7.38
CA PHE A 51 3.65 -8.09 -7.92
C PHE A 51 2.77 -8.85 -8.91
N ASP A 52 2.18 -9.94 -8.44
CA ASP A 52 1.40 -10.85 -9.26
C ASP A 52 0.07 -10.23 -9.70
N VAL A 53 -0.27 -10.46 -10.96
CA VAL A 53 -1.59 -10.13 -11.52
C VAL A 53 -2.52 -11.32 -11.34
N LEU A 54 -3.74 -11.06 -10.88
CA LEU A 54 -4.77 -12.10 -10.80
C LEU A 54 -5.04 -12.72 -12.18
N PRO A 55 -5.50 -13.98 -12.23
CA PRO A 55 -5.93 -14.61 -13.46
C PRO A 55 -6.99 -13.76 -14.21
N ALA A 56 -6.93 -13.71 -15.54
CA ALA A 56 -7.77 -12.83 -16.37
C ALA A 56 -9.28 -12.92 -16.06
N GLN A 57 -9.77 -14.10 -15.70
CA GLN A 57 -11.17 -14.28 -15.32
C GLN A 57 -11.49 -13.57 -13.99
N GLN A 58 -10.56 -13.60 -13.02
CA GLN A 58 -10.73 -12.89 -11.75
C GLN A 58 -10.61 -11.37 -11.95
N VAL A 59 -9.68 -10.90 -12.79
CA VAL A 59 -9.56 -9.48 -13.13
C VAL A 59 -10.87 -8.95 -13.68
N ARG A 60 -11.51 -9.68 -14.62
CA ARG A 60 -12.82 -9.28 -15.16
C ARG A 60 -13.89 -9.18 -14.07
N ARG A 61 -13.95 -10.14 -13.16
CA ARG A 61 -14.91 -10.11 -12.03
C ARG A 61 -14.66 -8.92 -11.10
N VAL A 62 -13.38 -8.62 -10.82
CA VAL A 62 -12.99 -7.46 -10.02
C VAL A 62 -13.41 -6.17 -10.72
N ASP A 63 -13.17 -6.03 -12.02
CA ASP A 63 -13.55 -4.87 -12.80
C ASP A 63 -15.08 -4.66 -12.82
N GLU A 64 -15.84 -5.71 -13.10
CA GLU A 64 -17.30 -5.69 -13.07
C GLU A 64 -17.85 -5.31 -11.70
N ALA A 65 -17.34 -5.93 -10.64
CA ALA A 65 -17.80 -5.71 -9.26
C ALA A 65 -17.45 -4.30 -8.73
N ASN A 66 -16.39 -3.68 -9.25
CA ASN A 66 -15.90 -2.38 -8.77
C ASN A 66 -16.15 -1.24 -9.77
N HIS A 67 -16.92 -1.47 -10.81
CA HIS A 67 -17.22 -0.44 -11.82
C HIS A 67 -17.77 0.85 -11.21
N GLN A 68 -18.70 0.75 -10.27
CA GLN A 68 -19.27 1.92 -9.58
C GLN A 68 -18.21 2.67 -8.75
N LEU A 69 -17.32 1.96 -8.06
CA LEU A 69 -16.21 2.57 -7.33
C LEU A 69 -15.30 3.35 -8.27
N VAL A 70 -14.89 2.75 -9.39
CA VAL A 70 -14.01 3.39 -10.38
C VAL A 70 -14.65 4.63 -10.96
N VAL A 71 -15.94 4.56 -11.34
CA VAL A 71 -16.68 5.72 -11.88
C VAL A 71 -16.80 6.83 -10.86
N ALA A 72 -17.14 6.50 -9.60
CA ALA A 72 -17.30 7.48 -8.53
C ALA A 72 -15.95 8.13 -8.14
N ALA A 73 -14.87 7.37 -8.13
CA ALA A 73 -13.54 7.86 -7.75
C ALA A 73 -12.85 8.67 -8.87
N ARG A 74 -13.22 8.46 -10.12
CA ARG A 74 -12.54 9.07 -11.28
C ARG A 74 -12.34 10.59 -11.19
N PRO A 75 -13.33 11.43 -10.85
CA PRO A 75 -13.13 12.87 -10.74
C PRO A 75 -12.07 13.24 -9.70
N VAL A 76 -12.04 12.52 -8.58
CA VAL A 76 -11.07 12.73 -7.50
C VAL A 76 -9.67 12.32 -7.96
N LEU A 77 -9.55 11.15 -8.61
CA LEU A 77 -8.28 10.66 -9.16
C LEU A 77 -7.70 11.60 -10.21
N GLU A 78 -8.54 12.13 -11.11
CA GLU A 78 -8.12 13.11 -12.13
C GLU A 78 -7.66 14.42 -11.49
N GLN A 79 -8.38 14.91 -10.50
CA GLN A 79 -8.00 16.11 -9.76
C GLN A 79 -6.67 15.92 -9.03
N LEU A 80 -6.52 14.78 -8.36
CA LEU A 80 -5.31 14.41 -7.65
C LEU A 80 -4.14 14.25 -8.64
N GLY A 81 -4.34 13.56 -9.76
CA GLY A 81 -3.35 13.40 -10.82
C GLY A 81 -2.85 14.73 -11.38
N ARG A 82 -3.74 15.73 -11.53
CA ARG A 82 -3.34 17.10 -11.90
C ARG A 82 -2.52 17.79 -10.80
N ALA A 83 -2.92 17.63 -9.56
CA ALA A 83 -2.23 18.25 -8.41
C ALA A 83 -0.80 17.71 -8.23
N ILE A 84 -0.58 16.43 -8.53
CA ILE A 84 0.72 15.77 -8.39
C ILE A 84 1.53 15.70 -9.69
N ALA A 85 1.06 16.28 -10.79
CA ALA A 85 1.63 16.15 -12.14
C ALA A 85 3.12 16.57 -12.22
N SER A 86 3.56 17.51 -11.39
CA SER A 86 4.94 17.97 -11.32
C SER A 86 5.81 17.21 -10.31
N THR A 87 5.26 16.19 -9.68
CA THR A 87 5.96 15.37 -8.68
C THR A 87 6.34 14.01 -9.26
N ARG A 88 6.97 13.17 -8.45
CA ARG A 88 7.20 11.75 -8.75
C ARG A 88 6.15 10.82 -8.12
N TYR A 89 5.05 11.40 -7.62
CA TYR A 89 3.96 10.63 -7.04
C TYR A 89 2.90 10.31 -8.08
N PHE A 90 2.30 9.15 -7.95
CA PHE A 90 1.12 8.73 -8.71
C PHE A 90 0.08 8.13 -7.76
N ALA A 91 -1.16 8.08 -8.20
CA ALA A 91 -2.28 7.58 -7.42
C ALA A 91 -2.67 6.18 -7.89
N ILE A 92 -2.97 5.30 -6.92
CA ILE A 92 -3.50 3.95 -7.15
C ILE A 92 -4.84 3.83 -6.43
N LEU A 93 -5.86 3.34 -7.12
CA LEU A 93 -7.13 2.94 -6.55
C LEU A 93 -7.18 1.42 -6.48
N THR A 94 -7.51 0.87 -5.32
CA THR A 94 -7.77 -0.56 -5.16
C THR A 94 -9.18 -0.83 -4.69
N ASN A 95 -9.64 -2.07 -4.89
CA ASN A 95 -10.83 -2.57 -4.22
C ASN A 95 -10.52 -2.88 -2.74
N GLN A 96 -11.53 -3.41 -2.02
CA GLN A 96 -11.42 -3.79 -0.61
C GLN A 96 -10.40 -4.91 -0.31
N ASP A 97 -10.01 -5.68 -1.33
CA ASP A 97 -9.05 -6.77 -1.20
C ASP A 97 -7.61 -6.34 -1.54
N GLY A 98 -7.40 -5.06 -1.88
CA GLY A 98 -6.10 -4.52 -2.26
C GLY A 98 -5.72 -4.77 -3.72
N VAL A 99 -6.66 -5.17 -4.56
CA VAL A 99 -6.44 -5.38 -6.01
C VAL A 99 -6.60 -4.05 -6.74
N VAL A 100 -5.63 -3.70 -7.58
CA VAL A 100 -5.63 -2.47 -8.37
C VAL A 100 -6.78 -2.45 -9.36
N VAL A 101 -7.60 -1.40 -9.33
CA VAL A 101 -8.73 -1.18 -10.24
C VAL A 101 -8.59 0.09 -11.08
N ASP A 102 -7.75 1.05 -10.66
CA ASP A 102 -7.41 2.24 -11.48
C ASP A 102 -6.09 2.86 -10.99
N ALA A 103 -5.45 3.66 -11.84
CA ALA A 103 -4.23 4.39 -11.50
C ALA A 103 -4.11 5.68 -12.32
N HIS A 104 -3.67 6.78 -11.67
CA HIS A 104 -3.57 8.11 -12.29
C HIS A 104 -2.31 8.85 -11.86
N GLY A 105 -1.87 9.79 -12.69
CA GLY A 105 -0.75 10.68 -12.42
C GLY A 105 0.46 10.41 -13.31
N PRO A 106 1.62 11.01 -12.99
CA PRO A 106 2.83 10.90 -13.81
C PRO A 106 3.53 9.54 -13.60
N ILE A 107 2.91 8.46 -14.08
CA ILE A 107 3.45 7.11 -13.99
C ILE A 107 4.57 6.95 -15.00
N ASP A 108 5.80 6.81 -14.54
CA ASP A 108 6.94 6.50 -15.41
C ASP A 108 6.84 5.03 -15.88
N ARG A 109 6.40 4.84 -17.12
CA ARG A 109 6.28 3.51 -17.71
C ARG A 109 7.62 2.87 -18.09
N ALA A 110 8.72 3.64 -18.08
CA ALA A 110 10.06 3.10 -18.22
C ALA A 110 10.58 2.52 -16.90
N ASP A 111 10.05 2.98 -15.78
CA ASP A 111 10.27 2.33 -14.48
C ASP A 111 9.44 1.03 -14.42
N ARG A 112 10.14 -0.10 -14.47
CA ARG A 112 9.51 -1.42 -14.45
C ARG A 112 8.62 -1.64 -13.22
N ARG A 113 9.00 -1.12 -12.06
CA ARG A 113 8.24 -1.28 -10.81
C ARG A 113 6.97 -0.44 -10.86
N ALA A 114 7.06 0.84 -11.21
CA ALA A 114 5.89 1.70 -11.37
C ALA A 114 4.90 1.12 -12.38
N ALA A 115 5.41 0.60 -13.51
CA ALA A 115 4.59 -0.06 -14.50
C ALA A 115 3.89 -1.33 -13.97
N LEU A 116 4.55 -2.09 -13.09
CA LEU A 116 3.97 -3.32 -12.51
C LEU A 116 2.88 -2.99 -11.48
N ILE A 117 3.16 -2.14 -10.50
CA ILE A 117 2.24 -1.84 -9.39
C ILE A 117 1.02 -1.04 -9.80
N THR A 118 1.03 -0.43 -10.98
CA THR A 118 -0.13 0.31 -11.54
C THR A 118 -0.97 -0.50 -12.53
N ARG A 119 -0.66 -1.77 -12.74
CA ARG A 119 -1.45 -2.64 -13.63
C ARG A 119 -2.76 -3.03 -12.97
N ILE A 120 -3.85 -2.89 -13.72
CA ILE A 120 -5.16 -3.38 -13.29
C ILE A 120 -5.08 -4.88 -12.98
N GLY A 121 -5.59 -5.29 -11.84
CA GLY A 121 -5.61 -6.68 -11.39
C GLY A 121 -4.38 -7.14 -10.62
N VAL A 122 -3.40 -6.26 -10.37
CA VAL A 122 -2.29 -6.60 -9.45
C VAL A 122 -2.81 -6.67 -8.02
N ASP A 123 -2.42 -7.72 -7.31
CA ASP A 123 -2.69 -7.88 -5.89
C ASP A 123 -1.63 -7.15 -5.05
N LEU A 124 -2.03 -6.04 -4.43
CA LEU A 124 -1.21 -5.24 -3.52
C LEU A 124 -1.65 -5.38 -2.06
N SER A 125 -2.33 -6.47 -1.73
CA SER A 125 -2.71 -6.78 -0.34
C SER A 125 -1.47 -6.99 0.55
N GLU A 126 -1.62 -6.77 1.85
CA GLU A 126 -0.54 -6.98 2.83
C GLU A 126 0.05 -8.39 2.76
N ARG A 127 -0.79 -9.39 2.50
CA ARG A 127 -0.35 -10.79 2.34
C ARG A 127 0.57 -10.99 1.14
N SER A 128 0.35 -10.25 0.04
CA SER A 128 1.11 -10.40 -1.20
C SER A 128 2.36 -9.52 -1.23
N VAL A 129 2.26 -8.28 -0.76
CA VAL A 129 3.34 -7.29 -0.88
C VAL A 129 3.82 -6.73 0.46
N GLY A 130 3.46 -7.35 1.57
CA GLY A 130 3.85 -6.94 2.91
C GLY A 130 3.26 -5.60 3.33
N THR A 131 3.86 -4.99 4.34
CA THR A 131 3.44 -3.68 4.86
C THR A 131 3.64 -2.60 3.81
N THR A 132 2.53 -2.07 3.31
CA THR A 132 2.42 -0.90 2.43
C THR A 132 1.27 -0.03 2.90
N ALA A 133 1.13 1.20 2.37
CA ALA A 133 -0.03 2.03 2.71
C ALA A 133 -1.36 1.39 2.27
N ILE A 134 -1.35 0.60 1.19
CA ILE A 134 -2.54 -0.07 0.67
C ILE A 134 -3.06 -1.10 1.66
N GLY A 135 -2.28 -2.13 1.97
CA GLY A 135 -2.68 -3.19 2.88
C GLY A 135 -2.96 -2.66 4.29
N ALA A 136 -2.16 -1.72 4.76
CA ALA A 136 -2.32 -1.13 6.09
C ALA A 136 -3.60 -0.29 6.20
N ALA A 137 -3.90 0.61 5.24
CA ALA A 137 -5.12 1.41 5.27
C ALA A 137 -6.39 0.55 5.27
N LEU A 138 -6.38 -0.53 4.48
CA LEU A 138 -7.49 -1.49 4.43
C LEU A 138 -7.67 -2.24 5.75
N THR A 139 -6.58 -2.67 6.37
CA THR A 139 -6.61 -3.45 7.62
C THR A 139 -6.93 -2.56 8.83
N GLU A 140 -6.26 -1.43 8.95
CA GLU A 140 -6.43 -0.50 10.08
C GLU A 140 -7.68 0.38 9.94
N ARG A 141 -8.28 0.45 8.74
CA ARG A 141 -9.48 1.25 8.40
C ARG A 141 -9.33 2.73 8.74
N GLN A 142 -8.12 3.25 8.57
CA GLN A 142 -7.78 4.65 8.80
C GLN A 142 -6.70 5.11 7.81
N PRO A 143 -6.55 6.42 7.58
CA PRO A 143 -5.45 6.94 6.79
C PRO A 143 -4.11 6.58 7.41
N VAL A 144 -3.17 6.18 6.57
CA VAL A 144 -1.82 5.80 6.98
C VAL A 144 -0.80 6.38 6.01
N TRP A 145 0.43 6.53 6.46
CA TRP A 145 1.55 6.86 5.59
C TRP A 145 2.79 6.09 6.03
N LEU A 146 3.63 5.75 5.06
CA LEU A 146 4.89 5.06 5.28
C LEU A 146 6.00 5.75 4.51
N HIS A 147 7.17 5.71 5.08
CA HIS A 147 8.37 6.22 4.45
C HIS A 147 9.44 5.14 4.38
N ARG A 148 9.83 4.77 3.16
CA ARG A 148 10.99 3.90 2.87
C ARG A 148 11.07 2.66 3.78
N GLY A 149 12.02 2.62 4.72
CA GLY A 149 12.28 1.48 5.58
C GLY A 149 11.13 1.06 6.51
N GLU A 150 10.02 1.78 6.55
CA GLU A 150 8.80 1.37 7.24
C GLU A 150 8.03 0.28 6.48
N HIS A 151 8.25 0.13 5.17
CA HIS A 151 7.76 -1.00 4.40
C HIS A 151 8.37 -2.31 4.89
N PHE A 152 7.62 -3.40 4.78
CA PHE A 152 8.10 -4.71 5.24
C PHE A 152 9.26 -5.22 4.39
N PHE A 153 9.06 -5.30 3.07
CA PHE A 153 10.09 -5.79 2.16
C PHE A 153 11.14 -4.74 1.82
N GLN A 154 12.38 -5.16 1.70
CA GLN A 154 13.49 -4.31 1.24
C GLN A 154 13.22 -3.79 -0.19
N ASP A 155 12.63 -4.62 -1.03
CA ASP A 155 12.27 -4.26 -2.41
C ASP A 155 11.32 -3.06 -2.51
N THR A 156 10.43 -2.88 -1.54
CA THR A 156 9.47 -1.76 -1.51
C THR A 156 9.98 -0.55 -0.74
N SER A 157 11.15 -0.65 -0.11
CA SER A 157 11.73 0.42 0.73
C SER A 157 12.21 1.66 -0.05
N CYS A 158 12.15 1.66 -1.37
CA CYS A 158 12.39 2.84 -2.18
C CYS A 158 11.21 3.81 -2.18
N TYR A 159 10.01 3.35 -1.83
CA TYR A 159 8.78 4.13 -1.90
C TYR A 159 8.48 4.88 -0.61
N SER A 160 7.74 6.00 -0.79
CA SER A 160 7.01 6.70 0.25
C SER A 160 5.54 6.73 -0.18
N CYS A 161 4.66 6.28 0.70
CA CYS A 161 3.26 6.05 0.37
C CYS A 161 2.35 6.71 1.42
N ALA A 162 1.20 7.20 0.98
CA ALA A 162 0.12 7.65 1.83
C ALA A 162 -1.19 7.07 1.33
N GLY A 163 -1.93 6.41 2.19
CA GLY A 163 -3.16 5.72 1.81
C GLY A 163 -4.33 6.06 2.71
N ALA A 164 -5.52 6.08 2.15
CA ALA A 164 -6.77 6.25 2.89
C ALA A 164 -7.82 5.24 2.44
N PRO A 165 -8.53 4.58 3.38
CA PRO A 165 -9.63 3.71 3.04
C PRO A 165 -10.82 4.52 2.52
N LEU A 166 -11.59 3.92 1.62
CA LEU A 166 -12.81 4.49 1.07
C LEU A 166 -13.99 3.70 1.60
N PHE A 167 -15.01 4.44 2.06
CA PHE A 167 -16.22 3.85 2.64
C PHE A 167 -17.44 4.13 1.76
N GLY A 168 -18.25 3.10 1.57
CA GLY A 168 -19.53 3.22 0.91
C GLY A 168 -20.59 3.87 1.81
N PRO A 169 -21.81 4.10 1.28
CA PRO A 169 -22.91 4.72 2.02
C PRO A 169 -23.29 3.98 3.31
N ASP A 170 -23.10 2.65 3.33
CA ASP A 170 -23.42 1.78 4.47
C ASP A 170 -22.27 1.70 5.50
N GLY A 171 -21.17 2.44 5.28
CA GLY A 171 -19.99 2.41 6.15
C GLY A 171 -19.04 1.24 5.91
N ASP A 172 -19.29 0.41 4.92
CA ASP A 172 -18.38 -0.67 4.53
C ASP A 172 -17.20 -0.13 3.75
N CYS A 173 -16.01 -0.67 4.02
CA CYS A 173 -14.83 -0.35 3.25
C CYS A 173 -14.93 -0.95 1.85
N VAL A 174 -15.00 -0.11 0.82
CA VAL A 174 -15.16 -0.51 -0.58
C VAL A 174 -13.86 -0.51 -1.37
N GLY A 175 -12.81 0.05 -0.80
CA GLY A 175 -11.50 0.16 -1.43
C GLY A 175 -10.61 1.12 -0.68
N MET A 176 -9.54 1.53 -1.34
CA MET A 176 -8.63 2.54 -0.80
C MET A 176 -7.97 3.34 -1.93
N LEU A 177 -7.55 4.53 -1.59
CA LEU A 177 -6.77 5.41 -2.45
C LEU A 177 -5.36 5.57 -1.88
N ASP A 178 -4.37 5.33 -2.70
CA ASP A 178 -2.95 5.43 -2.36
C ASP A 178 -2.24 6.47 -3.22
N LEU A 179 -1.31 7.19 -2.62
CA LEU A 179 -0.31 8.02 -3.26
C LEU A 179 1.06 7.38 -3.04
N THR A 180 1.70 6.94 -4.10
CA THR A 180 3.01 6.31 -4.08
C THR A 180 4.03 7.15 -4.85
N GLY A 181 5.22 7.34 -4.29
CA GLY A 181 6.33 8.05 -4.93
C GLY A 181 7.70 7.55 -4.47
N ILE A 182 8.74 7.97 -5.19
CA ILE A 182 10.15 7.65 -4.92
C ILE A 182 10.90 8.89 -4.45
#